data_f54934184ff3331407865f2846884605
#
_entry.id   f54934184ff3331407865f2846884605
#
_cell.length_a   1.000
_cell.length_b   1.000
_cell.length_c   1.000
_cell.angle_alpha   90.00
_cell.angle_beta   90.00
_cell.angle_gamma   90.00
#
_symmetry.space_group_name_H-M   'P 1'
#
loop_
_entity.id
_entity.type
_entity.pdbx_description
1 polymer ?
#
loop_
_entity_poly.entity_id
_entity_poly.type
_entity_poly.pdbx_seq_one_letter_code
_entity_poly.pdbx_strand_id
1 'polypeptide(L)'
;MIFKISFKNVWRNKVRSFIVIIAITLGLAGGIFTASIITGMVEQKIRTGINNEVSHIQVHNPEFLKNYESQYSIPHADSIAGIISKMPSVRAVCSRTRITGMAASPNSVAGVQIVGVDPLQEKKVSSLNTTIPDSGGGYFKGSRKNQVVIGRKLADKLKVRLKSKIVIRFQNTDGNLTEAAFSVNGIFQTSNTTFDETNVFVKKRDLDLLTGGDNGIQEIAIMLDNIEKIPVAETALRTRLPGLDVENWMEIRPDMAMVTSAIAIEVYILLGIILFALAFGIVNTMLMIVFERTRELGMLMAVGMSKSKVFRMIMVETIFLTVIGSIIGMVLSVALVGFFHQRGIDLSSVSKGLGAYGFDPKIYPFISSELYINLSLMVFCTGILSAIMPARKALKLKPVEAIRLE
;
A
#
# COMPACT_ATOMS: atom_id res chain seq x y z
N MET A 1 39.51 14.78 24.94
CA MET A 1 39.56 16.24 24.94
C MET A 1 38.67 16.86 23.86
N ILE A 2 38.76 16.45 22.56
CA ILE A 2 37.93 16.97 21.45
C ILE A 2 36.44 16.84 21.73
N PHE A 3 35.97 15.68 22.17
CA PHE A 3 34.54 15.43 22.51
C PHE A 3 33.96 16.41 23.54
N LYS A 4 34.72 16.70 24.64
CA LYS A 4 34.26 17.67 25.67
C LYS A 4 34.18 19.10 25.13
N ILE A 5 35.11 19.45 24.24
CA ILE A 5 35.16 20.80 23.64
C ILE A 5 33.97 20.92 22.66
N SER A 6 33.79 19.96 21.76
CA SER A 6 32.69 19.97 20.78
C SER A 6 31.33 19.99 21.46
N PHE A 7 31.11 19.20 22.51
CA PHE A 7 29.85 19.21 23.27
C PHE A 7 29.57 20.59 23.91
N LYS A 8 30.57 21.21 24.53
CA LYS A 8 30.41 22.59 25.10
C LYS A 8 30.15 23.60 23.99
N ASN A 9 30.77 23.47 22.84
CA ASN A 9 30.58 24.36 21.69
C ASN A 9 29.16 24.32 21.15
N VAL A 10 28.56 23.11 21.02
CA VAL A 10 27.16 22.95 20.61
C VAL A 10 26.20 23.78 21.49
N TRP A 11 26.41 23.78 22.81
CA TRP A 11 25.53 24.51 23.74
C TRP A 11 25.89 25.97 23.98
N ARG A 12 27.04 26.43 23.49
CA ARG A 12 27.46 27.83 23.61
C ARG A 12 26.59 28.79 22.78
N ASN A 13 26.21 28.35 21.55
CA ASN A 13 25.36 29.12 20.64
C ASN A 13 24.01 28.40 20.45
N LYS A 14 23.16 28.48 21.46
CA LYS A 14 21.89 27.75 21.54
C LYS A 14 20.99 27.95 20.32
N VAL A 15 20.80 29.18 19.86
CA VAL A 15 19.89 29.50 18.74
C VAL A 15 20.28 28.73 17.45
N ARG A 16 21.55 28.69 17.11
CA ARG A 16 22.05 28.02 15.90
C ARG A 16 21.96 26.50 15.99
N SER A 17 22.37 25.96 17.15
CA SER A 17 22.24 24.52 17.39
C SER A 17 20.78 24.10 17.31
N PHE A 18 19.85 24.89 17.84
CA PHE A 18 18.41 24.66 17.70
C PHE A 18 17.95 24.71 16.25
N ILE A 19 18.41 25.64 15.42
CA ILE A 19 18.05 25.72 14.00
C ILE A 19 18.45 24.40 13.28
N VAL A 20 19.68 23.91 13.51
CA VAL A 20 20.14 22.65 12.90
C VAL A 20 19.34 21.46 13.42
N ILE A 21 19.13 21.36 14.74
CA ILE A 21 18.35 20.29 15.35
C ILE A 21 16.92 20.31 14.81
N ILE A 22 16.25 21.46 14.76
CA ILE A 22 14.90 21.60 14.22
C ILE A 22 14.84 21.20 12.74
N ALA A 23 15.81 21.64 11.93
CA ALA A 23 15.88 21.28 10.51
C ALA A 23 15.97 19.75 10.32
N ILE A 24 16.84 19.07 11.08
CA ILE A 24 16.99 17.62 11.03
C ILE A 24 15.73 16.94 11.56
N THR A 25 15.17 17.41 12.66
CA THR A 25 13.94 16.89 13.27
C THR A 25 12.77 16.96 12.30
N LEU A 26 12.52 18.14 11.71
CA LEU A 26 11.42 18.34 10.75
C LEU A 26 11.65 17.59 9.44
N GLY A 27 12.89 17.56 8.95
CA GLY A 27 13.26 16.81 7.75
C GLY A 27 13.00 15.31 7.93
N LEU A 28 13.44 14.73 9.05
CA LEU A 28 13.22 13.32 9.35
C LEU A 28 11.75 13.01 9.61
N ALA A 29 11.10 13.78 10.49
CA ALA A 29 9.71 13.56 10.85
C ALA A 29 8.79 13.74 9.63
N GLY A 30 9.00 14.79 8.84
CA GLY A 30 8.25 15.06 7.61
C GLY A 30 8.48 13.99 6.55
N GLY A 31 9.73 13.57 6.34
CA GLY A 31 10.08 12.50 5.40
C GLY A 31 9.44 11.16 5.77
N ILE A 32 9.54 10.74 7.02
CA ILE A 32 8.92 9.51 7.51
C ILE A 32 7.38 9.61 7.44
N PHE A 33 6.81 10.74 7.82
CA PHE A 33 5.37 10.93 7.77
C PHE A 33 4.83 10.86 6.34
N THR A 34 5.48 11.53 5.38
CA THR A 34 5.09 11.48 3.97
C THR A 34 5.24 10.07 3.40
N ALA A 35 6.35 9.39 3.69
CA ALA A 35 6.56 7.99 3.30
C ALA A 35 5.47 7.09 3.90
N SER A 36 5.07 7.31 5.16
CA SER A 36 4.04 6.51 5.82
C SER A 36 2.64 6.71 5.23
N ILE A 37 2.32 7.89 4.70
CA ILE A 37 1.07 8.14 3.97
C ILE A 37 1.08 7.33 2.68
N ILE A 38 2.14 7.42 1.89
CA ILE A 38 2.25 6.75 0.59
C ILE A 38 2.23 5.23 0.77
N THR A 39 3.05 4.70 1.68
CA THR A 39 3.06 3.24 1.96
C THR A 39 1.74 2.76 2.54
N GLY A 40 1.09 3.56 3.40
CA GLY A 40 -0.24 3.26 3.93
C GLY A 40 -1.32 3.19 2.84
N MET A 41 -1.30 4.10 1.86
CA MET A 41 -2.19 4.05 0.70
C MET A 41 -2.02 2.76 -0.10
N VAL A 42 -0.79 2.36 -0.36
CA VAL A 42 -0.48 1.13 -1.11
C VAL A 42 -0.92 -0.10 -0.36
N GLU A 43 -0.54 -0.21 0.91
CA GLU A 43 -0.92 -1.33 1.77
C GLU A 43 -2.44 -1.49 1.85
N GLN A 44 -3.15 -0.38 2.00
CA GLN A 44 -4.61 -0.37 2.03
C GLN A 44 -5.21 -0.81 0.70
N LYS A 45 -4.68 -0.34 -0.44
CA LYS A 45 -5.12 -0.77 -1.77
C LYS A 45 -4.91 -2.27 -2.00
N ILE A 46 -3.74 -2.80 -1.65
CA ILE A 46 -3.44 -4.23 -1.74
C ILE A 46 -4.41 -5.03 -0.89
N ARG A 47 -4.57 -4.64 0.38
CA ARG A 47 -5.47 -5.30 1.32
C ARG A 47 -6.93 -5.29 0.85
N THR A 48 -7.41 -4.17 0.34
CA THR A 48 -8.77 -4.03 -0.20
C THR A 48 -8.94 -4.89 -1.46
N GLY A 49 -7.97 -4.89 -2.36
CA GLY A 49 -7.98 -5.73 -3.56
C GLY A 49 -7.99 -7.22 -3.22
N ILE A 50 -7.11 -7.66 -2.31
CA ILE A 50 -7.07 -9.05 -1.86
C ILE A 50 -8.39 -9.46 -1.20
N ASN A 51 -8.89 -8.64 -0.28
CA ASN A 51 -10.08 -8.98 0.51
C ASN A 51 -11.40 -8.89 -0.27
N ASN A 52 -11.47 -8.09 -1.31
CA ASN A 52 -12.74 -7.88 -2.04
C ASN A 52 -12.75 -8.48 -3.45
N GLU A 53 -11.57 -8.58 -4.10
CA GLU A 53 -11.50 -8.90 -5.53
C GLU A 53 -10.90 -10.28 -5.81
N VAL A 54 -9.69 -10.56 -5.28
CA VAL A 54 -8.89 -11.69 -5.76
C VAL A 54 -8.55 -12.77 -4.73
N SER A 55 -8.58 -12.50 -3.42
CA SER A 55 -7.99 -13.37 -2.37
C SER A 55 -6.45 -13.48 -2.46
N HIS A 56 -5.81 -14.28 -1.60
CA HIS A 56 -4.35 -14.43 -1.59
C HIS A 56 -3.84 -15.30 -2.74
N ILE A 57 -4.53 -16.42 -3.00
CA ILE A 57 -4.19 -17.40 -4.05
C ILE A 57 -5.50 -17.83 -4.71
N GLN A 58 -5.45 -18.08 -6.01
CA GLN A 58 -6.53 -18.68 -6.76
C GLN A 58 -6.02 -19.94 -7.48
N VAL A 59 -6.93 -20.88 -7.68
CA VAL A 59 -6.69 -22.07 -8.49
C VAL A 59 -7.68 -22.06 -9.63
N HIS A 60 -7.20 -22.28 -10.85
CA HIS A 60 -7.96 -22.28 -12.08
C HIS A 60 -7.63 -23.47 -12.98
N ASN A 61 -8.48 -23.73 -13.94
CA ASN A 61 -8.11 -24.50 -15.12
C ASN A 61 -7.16 -23.63 -15.98
N PRO A 62 -6.02 -24.15 -16.50
CA PRO A 62 -5.06 -23.38 -17.28
C PRO A 62 -5.63 -22.66 -18.52
N GLU A 63 -6.72 -23.17 -19.09
CA GLU A 63 -7.36 -22.55 -20.25
C GLU A 63 -8.39 -21.46 -19.85
N PHE A 64 -8.83 -21.44 -18.58
CA PHE A 64 -9.87 -20.51 -18.15
C PHE A 64 -9.42 -19.05 -18.22
N LEU A 65 -8.24 -18.72 -17.70
CA LEU A 65 -7.76 -17.34 -17.68
C LEU A 65 -7.44 -16.77 -19.07
N LYS A 66 -7.22 -17.65 -20.06
CA LYS A 66 -6.98 -17.22 -21.44
C LYS A 66 -8.27 -16.77 -22.15
N ASN A 67 -9.38 -17.44 -21.86
CA ASN A 67 -10.63 -17.30 -22.64
C ASN A 67 -11.80 -16.81 -21.78
N TYR A 68 -11.78 -16.99 -20.46
CA TYR A 68 -12.89 -16.72 -19.52
C TYR A 68 -14.20 -17.42 -19.89
N GLU A 69 -14.11 -18.59 -20.52
CA GLU A 69 -15.26 -19.39 -20.95
C GLU A 69 -15.70 -20.37 -19.86
N SER A 70 -17.00 -20.54 -19.68
CA SER A 70 -17.60 -21.35 -18.62
C SER A 70 -17.28 -22.86 -18.73
N GLN A 71 -16.92 -23.36 -19.92
CA GLN A 71 -16.54 -24.75 -20.15
C GLN A 71 -15.23 -25.15 -19.46
N TYR A 72 -14.33 -24.22 -19.20
CA TYR A 72 -13.04 -24.51 -18.56
C TYR A 72 -13.18 -24.54 -17.03
N SER A 73 -13.89 -25.56 -16.55
CA SER A 73 -14.06 -25.78 -15.12
C SER A 73 -12.89 -26.59 -14.51
N ILE A 74 -12.77 -26.54 -13.19
CA ILE A 74 -11.83 -27.33 -12.42
C ILE A 74 -12.43 -28.71 -12.16
N PRO A 75 -11.80 -29.79 -12.62
CA PRO A 75 -12.28 -31.15 -12.35
C PRO A 75 -12.27 -31.43 -10.83
N HIS A 76 -13.33 -32.07 -10.34
CA HIS A 76 -13.44 -32.43 -8.90
C HIS A 76 -13.18 -31.29 -7.92
N ALA A 77 -13.59 -30.06 -8.25
CA ALA A 77 -13.30 -28.85 -7.52
C ALA A 77 -13.68 -28.91 -6.02
N ASP A 78 -14.81 -29.54 -5.68
CA ASP A 78 -15.24 -29.66 -4.26
C ASP A 78 -14.26 -30.53 -3.44
N SER A 79 -13.76 -31.62 -4.04
CA SER A 79 -12.74 -32.47 -3.40
C SER A 79 -11.43 -31.72 -3.21
N ILE A 80 -11.01 -30.96 -4.22
CA ILE A 80 -9.81 -30.13 -4.18
C ILE A 80 -9.95 -29.05 -3.12
N ALA A 81 -11.06 -28.33 -3.08
CA ALA A 81 -11.34 -27.32 -2.06
C ALA A 81 -11.34 -27.92 -0.64
N GLY A 82 -11.87 -29.16 -0.50
CA GLY A 82 -11.83 -29.90 0.75
C GLY A 82 -10.41 -30.27 1.21
N ILE A 83 -9.52 -30.62 0.28
CA ILE A 83 -8.10 -30.89 0.56
C ILE A 83 -7.38 -29.58 0.95
N ILE A 84 -7.57 -28.52 0.18
CA ILE A 84 -6.96 -27.22 0.42
C ILE A 84 -7.36 -26.65 1.79
N SER A 85 -8.64 -26.78 2.17
CA SER A 85 -9.15 -26.25 3.45
C SER A 85 -8.51 -26.87 4.69
N LYS A 86 -7.88 -28.04 4.55
CA LYS A 86 -7.16 -28.74 5.63
C LYS A 86 -5.67 -28.40 5.69
N MET A 87 -5.17 -27.61 4.75
CA MET A 87 -3.75 -27.23 4.72
C MET A 87 -3.40 -26.26 5.85
N PRO A 88 -2.24 -26.40 6.50
CA PRO A 88 -1.77 -25.43 7.47
C PRO A 88 -1.63 -24.05 6.80
N SER A 89 -1.98 -22.98 7.47
CA SER A 89 -2.00 -21.60 7.00
C SER A 89 -3.20 -21.21 6.13
N VAL A 90 -4.08 -22.10 5.74
CA VAL A 90 -5.30 -21.76 5.01
C VAL A 90 -6.39 -21.39 6.00
N ARG A 91 -6.82 -20.12 5.96
CA ARG A 91 -7.90 -19.61 6.80
C ARG A 91 -9.28 -19.96 6.26
N ALA A 92 -9.46 -19.82 4.95
CA ALA A 92 -10.74 -20.06 4.29
C ALA A 92 -10.55 -20.39 2.80
N VAL A 93 -11.52 -21.13 2.26
CA VAL A 93 -11.60 -21.49 0.84
C VAL A 93 -13.02 -21.24 0.36
N CYS A 94 -13.17 -20.73 -0.86
CA CYS A 94 -14.46 -20.57 -1.52
C CYS A 94 -14.37 -20.97 -2.99
N SER A 95 -15.26 -21.86 -3.40
CA SER A 95 -15.43 -22.24 -4.82
C SER A 95 -16.36 -21.24 -5.48
N ARG A 96 -15.95 -20.69 -6.63
CA ARG A 96 -16.69 -19.71 -7.40
C ARG A 96 -16.93 -20.16 -8.83
N THR A 97 -18.15 -19.95 -9.30
CA THR A 97 -18.47 -20.04 -10.72
C THR A 97 -18.25 -18.66 -11.34
N ARG A 98 -17.45 -18.56 -12.41
CA ARG A 98 -17.20 -17.29 -13.11
C ARG A 98 -17.62 -17.39 -14.56
N ILE A 99 -18.48 -16.48 -15.00
CA ILE A 99 -19.02 -16.45 -16.36
C ILE A 99 -19.04 -14.99 -16.85
N THR A 100 -18.58 -14.76 -18.07
CA THR A 100 -18.73 -13.46 -18.72
C THR A 100 -20.11 -13.35 -19.36
N GLY A 101 -20.77 -12.23 -19.19
CA GLY A 101 -22.12 -12.02 -19.72
C GLY A 101 -22.51 -10.54 -19.80
N MET A 102 -23.80 -10.31 -19.95
CA MET A 102 -24.39 -8.98 -20.05
C MET A 102 -25.48 -8.82 -19.00
N ALA A 103 -25.49 -7.70 -18.30
CA ALA A 103 -26.59 -7.27 -17.43
C ALA A 103 -27.39 -6.18 -18.15
N ALA A 104 -28.70 -6.39 -18.27
CA ALA A 104 -29.61 -5.48 -18.96
C ALA A 104 -30.70 -4.97 -18.02
N SER A 105 -31.00 -3.70 -18.13
CA SER A 105 -32.18 -3.05 -17.59
C SER A 105 -33.03 -2.50 -18.74
N PRO A 106 -34.27 -2.00 -18.51
CA PRO A 106 -35.03 -1.35 -19.55
C PRO A 106 -34.32 -0.12 -20.16
N ASN A 107 -33.36 0.48 -19.47
CA ASN A 107 -32.74 1.74 -19.85
C ASN A 107 -31.32 1.56 -20.44
N SER A 108 -30.62 0.49 -20.09
CA SER A 108 -29.18 0.34 -20.40
C SER A 108 -28.73 -1.11 -20.31
N VAL A 109 -27.60 -1.41 -20.99
CA VAL A 109 -26.94 -2.72 -21.00
C VAL A 109 -25.46 -2.52 -20.65
N ALA A 110 -24.89 -3.45 -19.91
CA ALA A 110 -23.48 -3.45 -19.54
C ALA A 110 -22.91 -4.86 -19.63
N GLY A 111 -21.67 -5.01 -20.14
CA GLY A 111 -20.88 -6.22 -20.00
C GLY A 111 -20.49 -6.43 -18.55
N VAL A 112 -20.65 -7.64 -18.03
CA VAL A 112 -20.37 -7.95 -16.63
C VAL A 112 -19.72 -9.31 -16.47
N GLN A 113 -18.96 -9.47 -15.40
CA GLN A 113 -18.51 -10.75 -14.91
C GLN A 113 -19.47 -11.23 -13.83
N ILE A 114 -20.11 -12.37 -14.07
CA ILE A 114 -21.08 -12.98 -13.18
C ILE A 114 -20.32 -13.94 -12.27
N VAL A 115 -20.39 -13.72 -10.96
CA VAL A 115 -19.71 -14.54 -9.97
C VAL A 115 -20.74 -15.26 -9.12
N GLY A 116 -20.85 -16.57 -9.32
CA GLY A 116 -21.70 -17.47 -8.53
C GLY A 116 -20.97 -17.91 -7.26
N VAL A 117 -21.52 -17.56 -6.10
CA VAL A 117 -20.88 -17.81 -4.79
C VAL A 117 -21.81 -18.51 -3.82
N ASP A 118 -21.22 -19.31 -2.91
CA ASP A 118 -21.90 -19.68 -1.67
C ASP A 118 -21.77 -18.52 -0.67
N PRO A 119 -22.88 -17.88 -0.25
CA PRO A 119 -22.81 -16.71 0.60
C PRO A 119 -22.13 -16.93 1.95
N LEU A 120 -22.12 -18.16 2.49
CA LEU A 120 -21.52 -18.48 3.77
C LEU A 120 -19.99 -18.69 3.65
N GLN A 121 -19.57 -19.33 2.57
CA GLN A 121 -18.14 -19.51 2.28
C GLN A 121 -17.50 -18.20 1.84
N GLU A 122 -18.16 -17.47 0.95
CA GLU A 122 -17.67 -16.20 0.42
C GLU A 122 -17.40 -15.18 1.53
N LYS A 123 -18.25 -15.06 2.55
CA LYS A 123 -18.03 -14.19 3.71
C LYS A 123 -16.76 -14.49 4.51
N LYS A 124 -16.21 -15.68 4.40
CA LYS A 124 -14.96 -16.06 5.08
C LYS A 124 -13.72 -15.68 4.26
N VAL A 125 -13.87 -15.62 2.93
CA VAL A 125 -12.80 -15.33 1.98
C VAL A 125 -12.81 -13.84 1.58
N SER A 126 -13.99 -13.26 1.40
CA SER A 126 -14.15 -11.88 0.95
C SER A 126 -14.87 -11.01 1.98
N SER A 127 -14.45 -9.75 2.06
CA SER A 127 -15.10 -8.72 2.87
C SER A 127 -16.19 -7.95 2.12
N LEU A 128 -16.57 -8.38 0.93
CA LEU A 128 -17.54 -7.67 0.07
C LEU A 128 -18.87 -7.40 0.76
N ASN A 129 -19.32 -8.30 1.63
CA ASN A 129 -20.54 -8.13 2.41
C ASN A 129 -20.48 -6.91 3.34
N THR A 130 -19.32 -6.46 3.76
CA THR A 130 -19.13 -5.28 4.64
C THR A 130 -19.07 -3.97 3.85
N THR A 131 -18.91 -4.05 2.52
CA THR A 131 -18.90 -2.86 1.64
C THR A 131 -20.28 -2.44 1.17
N ILE A 132 -21.33 -3.15 1.60
CA ILE A 132 -22.73 -2.77 1.33
C ILE A 132 -23.13 -1.77 2.42
N PRO A 133 -23.38 -0.48 2.08
CA PRO A 133 -23.84 0.50 3.05
C PRO A 133 -25.24 0.15 3.56
N ASP A 134 -25.65 0.65 4.72
CA ASP A 134 -26.97 0.37 5.32
C ASP A 134 -28.14 0.65 4.38
N SER A 135 -28.03 1.71 3.57
CA SER A 135 -28.99 2.05 2.51
C SER A 135 -28.90 1.17 1.27
N GLY A 136 -27.84 0.36 1.15
CA GLY A 136 -27.54 -0.48 -0.01
C GLY A 136 -28.21 -1.86 0.00
N GLY A 137 -29.06 -2.16 0.98
CA GLY A 137 -29.76 -3.46 1.06
C GLY A 137 -28.99 -4.50 1.88
N GLY A 138 -28.83 -5.71 1.36
CA GLY A 138 -28.12 -6.76 2.10
C GLY A 138 -27.53 -7.84 1.20
N TYR A 139 -26.51 -8.51 1.74
CA TYR A 139 -25.84 -9.59 1.06
C TYR A 139 -26.66 -10.87 1.16
N PHE A 140 -27.41 -11.22 0.12
CA PHE A 140 -28.24 -12.44 -0.01
C PHE A 140 -29.09 -12.77 1.22
N LYS A 141 -30.16 -12.01 1.45
CA LYS A 141 -31.08 -12.28 2.58
C LYS A 141 -32.09 -13.38 2.22
N GLY A 142 -32.15 -14.41 3.08
CA GLY A 142 -33.17 -15.48 3.03
C GLY A 142 -33.01 -16.46 1.86
N SER A 143 -34.04 -17.30 1.67
CA SER A 143 -34.08 -18.39 0.68
C SER A 143 -34.59 -17.96 -0.71
N ARG A 144 -34.82 -16.67 -0.94
CA ARG A 144 -35.35 -16.18 -2.24
C ARG A 144 -34.37 -16.52 -3.36
N LYS A 145 -34.91 -17.04 -4.48
CA LYS A 145 -34.18 -17.35 -5.69
C LYS A 145 -33.88 -16.07 -6.50
N ASN A 146 -32.93 -16.17 -7.41
CA ASN A 146 -32.58 -15.13 -8.39
C ASN A 146 -32.32 -13.75 -7.73
N GLN A 147 -31.54 -13.75 -6.67
CA GLN A 147 -31.03 -12.52 -6.06
C GLN A 147 -29.67 -12.16 -6.68
N VAL A 148 -29.45 -10.86 -6.90
CA VAL A 148 -28.17 -10.34 -7.37
C VAL A 148 -27.68 -9.21 -6.47
N VAL A 149 -26.39 -9.18 -6.24
CA VAL A 149 -25.66 -8.10 -5.57
C VAL A 149 -24.76 -7.44 -6.62
N ILE A 150 -24.91 -6.14 -6.82
CA ILE A 150 -24.22 -5.39 -7.88
C ILE A 150 -23.44 -4.20 -7.30
N GLY A 151 -22.40 -3.76 -7.99
CA GLY A 151 -21.66 -2.57 -7.59
C GLY A 151 -22.44 -1.27 -7.82
N ARG A 152 -22.12 -0.24 -7.04
CA ARG A 152 -22.77 1.09 -7.14
C ARG A 152 -22.67 1.67 -8.55
N LYS A 153 -21.48 1.59 -9.17
CA LYS A 153 -21.26 2.11 -10.53
C LYS A 153 -22.10 1.41 -11.58
N LEU A 154 -22.25 0.09 -11.47
CA LEU A 154 -23.14 -0.67 -12.34
C LEU A 154 -24.60 -0.29 -12.11
N ALA A 155 -25.04 -0.13 -10.85
CA ALA A 155 -26.38 0.30 -10.54
C ALA A 155 -26.72 1.67 -11.16
N ASP A 156 -25.79 2.62 -11.08
CA ASP A 156 -25.93 3.95 -11.68
C ASP A 156 -25.97 3.87 -13.22
N LYS A 157 -25.10 3.05 -13.84
CA LYS A 157 -25.05 2.84 -15.29
C LYS A 157 -26.33 2.20 -15.85
N LEU A 158 -26.83 1.19 -15.16
CA LEU A 158 -28.09 0.52 -15.50
C LEU A 158 -29.34 1.31 -15.07
N LYS A 159 -29.19 2.39 -14.30
CA LYS A 159 -30.27 3.21 -13.71
C LYS A 159 -31.23 2.36 -12.88
N VAL A 160 -30.71 1.44 -12.07
CA VAL A 160 -31.48 0.53 -11.22
C VAL A 160 -31.26 0.84 -9.74
N ARG A 161 -32.24 0.44 -8.92
CA ARG A 161 -32.21 0.59 -7.46
C ARG A 161 -32.47 -0.76 -6.79
N LEU A 162 -32.41 -0.78 -5.47
CA LEU A 162 -32.81 -1.96 -4.70
C LEU A 162 -34.22 -2.44 -5.13
N LYS A 163 -34.37 -3.76 -5.21
CA LYS A 163 -35.59 -4.45 -5.64
C LYS A 163 -35.90 -4.30 -7.14
N SER A 164 -35.15 -3.53 -7.93
CA SER A 164 -35.28 -3.53 -9.39
C SER A 164 -34.95 -4.90 -9.95
N LYS A 165 -35.54 -5.24 -11.10
CA LYS A 165 -35.18 -6.46 -11.85
C LYS A 165 -34.19 -6.10 -12.95
N ILE A 166 -33.16 -6.91 -13.10
CA ILE A 166 -32.21 -6.90 -14.22
C ILE A 166 -32.23 -8.27 -14.91
N VAL A 167 -32.03 -8.29 -16.20
CA VAL A 167 -31.89 -9.52 -16.97
C VAL A 167 -30.41 -9.78 -17.17
N ILE A 168 -29.93 -10.94 -16.75
CA ILE A 168 -28.55 -11.38 -16.95
C ILE A 168 -28.55 -12.40 -18.08
N ARG A 169 -27.71 -12.14 -19.12
CA ARG A 169 -27.55 -13.00 -20.30
C ARG A 169 -26.11 -13.48 -20.34
N PHE A 170 -25.92 -14.76 -20.58
CA PHE A 170 -24.61 -15.38 -20.70
C PHE A 170 -24.70 -16.66 -21.54
N GLN A 171 -23.55 -17.17 -21.94
CA GLN A 171 -23.45 -18.44 -22.64
C GLN A 171 -23.24 -19.58 -21.61
N ASN A 172 -24.07 -20.61 -21.68
CA ASN A 172 -23.91 -21.78 -20.81
C ASN A 172 -22.75 -22.67 -21.28
N THR A 173 -22.49 -23.78 -20.57
CA THR A 173 -21.43 -24.73 -20.90
C THR A 173 -21.60 -25.40 -22.25
N ASP A 174 -22.84 -25.53 -22.76
CA ASP A 174 -23.16 -26.09 -24.05
C ASP A 174 -23.08 -25.11 -25.22
N GLY A 175 -22.67 -23.87 -24.93
CA GLY A 175 -22.59 -22.80 -25.93
C GLY A 175 -23.94 -22.12 -26.24
N ASN A 176 -25.03 -22.47 -25.56
CA ASN A 176 -26.34 -21.87 -25.76
C ASN A 176 -26.48 -20.56 -24.98
N LEU A 177 -27.15 -19.57 -25.57
CA LEU A 177 -27.45 -18.33 -24.89
C LEU A 177 -28.57 -18.55 -23.86
N THR A 178 -28.28 -18.25 -22.61
CA THR A 178 -29.22 -18.37 -21.48
C THR A 178 -29.47 -16.97 -20.89
N GLU A 179 -30.71 -16.74 -20.49
CA GLU A 179 -31.06 -15.49 -19.79
C GLU A 179 -31.99 -15.73 -18.59
N ALA A 180 -31.83 -14.95 -17.57
CA ALA A 180 -32.70 -14.98 -16.40
C ALA A 180 -32.85 -13.61 -15.75
N ALA A 181 -34.04 -13.39 -15.18
CA ALA A 181 -34.31 -12.18 -14.43
C ALA A 181 -33.88 -12.33 -12.96
N PHE A 182 -33.07 -11.39 -12.50
CA PHE A 182 -32.59 -11.30 -11.12
C PHE A 182 -33.10 -10.03 -10.44
N SER A 183 -33.38 -10.13 -9.14
CA SER A 183 -33.77 -8.97 -8.33
C SER A 183 -32.57 -8.41 -7.60
N VAL A 184 -32.31 -7.11 -7.71
CA VAL A 184 -31.21 -6.41 -7.00
C VAL A 184 -31.51 -6.42 -5.50
N ASN A 185 -30.75 -7.21 -4.75
CA ASN A 185 -30.91 -7.38 -3.30
C ASN A 185 -29.90 -6.55 -2.49
N GLY A 186 -28.73 -6.28 -3.07
CA GLY A 186 -27.70 -5.47 -2.46
C GLY A 186 -26.91 -4.67 -3.49
N ILE A 187 -26.45 -3.51 -3.07
CA ILE A 187 -25.57 -2.64 -3.85
C ILE A 187 -24.33 -2.40 -3.01
N PHE A 188 -23.21 -2.99 -3.41
CA PHE A 188 -21.92 -2.79 -2.77
C PHE A 188 -21.20 -1.58 -3.35
N GLN A 189 -20.28 -1.01 -2.58
CA GLN A 189 -19.43 0.07 -3.03
C GLN A 189 -18.04 -0.16 -2.47
N THR A 190 -17.07 -0.40 -3.38
CA THR A 190 -15.66 -0.51 -3.04
C THR A 190 -14.90 0.76 -3.42
N SER A 191 -13.61 0.81 -3.11
CA SER A 191 -12.73 1.86 -3.61
C SER A 191 -12.39 1.69 -5.09
N ASN A 192 -12.58 0.50 -5.67
CA ASN A 192 -12.31 0.21 -7.07
C ASN A 192 -13.56 0.39 -7.93
N THR A 193 -13.63 1.55 -8.61
CA THR A 193 -14.79 1.88 -9.45
C THR A 193 -14.97 0.94 -10.64
N THR A 194 -13.89 0.40 -11.20
CA THR A 194 -13.95 -0.57 -12.31
C THR A 194 -14.53 -1.90 -11.84
N PHE A 195 -14.10 -2.37 -10.66
CA PHE A 195 -14.68 -3.57 -10.06
C PHE A 195 -16.18 -3.41 -9.79
N ASP A 196 -16.59 -2.26 -9.26
CA ASP A 196 -17.99 -1.92 -9.01
C ASP A 196 -18.84 -1.80 -10.29
N GLU A 197 -18.21 -1.54 -11.44
CA GLU A 197 -18.91 -1.41 -12.73
C GLU A 197 -19.06 -2.76 -13.44
N THR A 198 -18.11 -3.68 -13.23
CA THR A 198 -18.01 -4.90 -14.04
C THR A 198 -18.45 -6.17 -13.34
N ASN A 199 -18.57 -6.20 -12.01
CA ASN A 199 -18.85 -7.43 -11.28
C ASN A 199 -20.26 -7.49 -10.72
N VAL A 200 -20.90 -8.66 -10.89
CA VAL A 200 -22.19 -9.01 -10.30
C VAL A 200 -22.08 -10.33 -9.57
N PHE A 201 -22.63 -10.37 -8.36
CA PHE A 201 -22.62 -11.57 -7.52
C PHE A 201 -24.00 -12.18 -7.47
N VAL A 202 -24.10 -13.49 -7.68
CA VAL A 202 -25.31 -14.29 -7.60
C VAL A 202 -25.08 -15.51 -6.71
N LYS A 203 -26.14 -16.11 -6.20
CA LYS A 203 -25.98 -17.39 -5.49
C LYS A 203 -25.55 -18.46 -6.48
N LYS A 204 -24.47 -19.22 -6.15
CA LYS A 204 -23.97 -20.31 -6.98
C LYS A 204 -25.10 -21.27 -7.39
N ARG A 205 -25.94 -21.68 -6.41
CA ARG A 205 -27.05 -22.59 -6.66
C ARG A 205 -28.05 -22.08 -7.75
N ASP A 206 -28.32 -20.76 -7.76
CA ASP A 206 -29.22 -20.19 -8.75
C ASP A 206 -28.58 -20.16 -10.14
N LEU A 207 -27.26 -19.93 -10.19
CA LEU A 207 -26.48 -19.92 -11.44
C LEU A 207 -26.29 -21.33 -12.00
N ASP A 208 -25.98 -22.33 -11.17
CA ASP A 208 -25.81 -23.72 -11.56
C ASP A 208 -27.06 -24.27 -12.26
N LEU A 209 -28.27 -23.91 -11.79
CA LEU A 209 -29.53 -24.29 -12.44
C LEU A 209 -29.70 -23.71 -13.85
N LEU A 210 -29.04 -22.59 -14.15
CA LEU A 210 -29.10 -21.93 -15.46
C LEU A 210 -27.99 -22.38 -16.41
N THR A 211 -26.88 -22.93 -15.87
CA THR A 211 -25.76 -23.41 -16.65
C THR A 211 -25.84 -24.87 -17.08
N GLY A 212 -26.90 -25.60 -16.69
CA GLY A 212 -27.10 -27.02 -17.05
C GLY A 212 -26.84 -27.97 -15.88
N GLY A 213 -26.61 -27.51 -14.68
CA GLY A 213 -26.64 -28.32 -13.46
C GLY A 213 -25.33 -28.99 -13.04
N ASP A 214 -24.27 -28.98 -13.83
CA ASP A 214 -22.98 -29.48 -13.40
C ASP A 214 -22.13 -28.37 -12.78
N ASN A 215 -21.68 -28.59 -11.56
CA ASN A 215 -20.83 -27.75 -10.70
C ASN A 215 -19.63 -27.09 -11.44
N GLY A 216 -19.91 -26.27 -12.43
CA GLY A 216 -18.91 -25.51 -13.18
C GLY A 216 -18.21 -24.54 -12.26
N ILE A 217 -17.18 -24.97 -11.57
CA ILE A 217 -16.31 -24.15 -10.74
C ILE A 217 -15.10 -23.78 -11.56
N GLN A 218 -14.93 -22.50 -11.85
CA GLN A 218 -13.79 -21.97 -12.59
C GLN A 218 -12.70 -21.44 -11.69
N GLU A 219 -13.04 -21.14 -10.42
CA GLU A 219 -12.10 -20.56 -9.46
C GLU A 219 -12.26 -21.19 -8.08
N ILE A 220 -11.14 -21.54 -7.45
CA ILE A 220 -11.07 -21.80 -6.01
C ILE A 220 -10.25 -20.68 -5.37
N ALA A 221 -10.93 -19.79 -4.66
CA ALA A 221 -10.33 -18.67 -3.95
C ALA A 221 -9.83 -19.10 -2.57
N ILE A 222 -8.59 -18.81 -2.25
CA ILE A 222 -7.90 -19.24 -1.03
C ILE A 222 -7.43 -18.02 -0.24
N MET A 223 -7.84 -17.95 1.02
CA MET A 223 -7.38 -16.94 1.96
C MET A 223 -6.48 -17.58 3.01
N LEU A 224 -5.29 -17.06 3.18
CA LEU A 224 -4.31 -17.49 4.18
C LEU A 224 -4.42 -16.64 5.45
N ASP A 225 -3.88 -17.16 6.55
CA ASP A 225 -3.80 -16.43 7.82
C ASP A 225 -2.86 -15.21 7.73
N ASN A 226 -1.78 -15.33 6.96
CA ASN A 226 -0.79 -14.26 6.75
C ASN A 226 -0.34 -14.23 5.29
N ILE A 227 -0.27 -13.02 4.70
CA ILE A 227 0.19 -12.76 3.33
C ILE A 227 1.64 -13.21 3.09
N GLU A 228 2.50 -13.16 4.12
CA GLU A 228 3.90 -13.60 4.04
C GLU A 228 4.05 -15.10 3.75
N LYS A 229 3.00 -15.88 4.01
CA LYS A 229 2.99 -17.33 3.76
C LYS A 229 2.63 -17.69 2.32
N ILE A 230 2.30 -16.72 1.47
CA ILE A 230 1.92 -16.96 0.07
C ILE A 230 2.96 -17.81 -0.67
N PRO A 231 4.27 -17.49 -0.68
CA PRO A 231 5.24 -18.26 -1.47
C PRO A 231 5.33 -19.74 -1.07
N VAL A 232 5.22 -20.01 0.24
CA VAL A 232 5.27 -21.39 0.77
C VAL A 232 3.99 -22.15 0.42
N ALA A 233 2.83 -21.51 0.60
CA ALA A 233 1.53 -22.12 0.29
C ALA A 233 1.36 -22.37 -1.22
N GLU A 234 1.76 -21.43 -2.05
CA GLU A 234 1.73 -21.51 -3.51
C GLU A 234 2.59 -22.68 -4.02
N THR A 235 3.85 -22.79 -3.56
CA THR A 235 4.73 -23.91 -3.92
C THR A 235 4.13 -25.25 -3.52
N ALA A 236 3.54 -25.34 -2.33
CA ALA A 236 2.90 -26.56 -1.85
C ALA A 236 1.64 -26.93 -2.67
N LEU A 237 0.87 -25.91 -3.10
CA LEU A 237 -0.31 -26.10 -3.94
C LEU A 237 0.07 -26.51 -5.36
N ARG A 238 1.04 -25.86 -6.00
CA ARG A 238 1.54 -26.22 -7.35
C ARG A 238 2.05 -27.67 -7.40
N THR A 239 2.72 -28.13 -6.33
CA THR A 239 3.20 -29.51 -6.22
C THR A 239 2.06 -30.52 -6.07
N ARG A 240 0.97 -30.16 -5.37
CA ARG A 240 -0.15 -31.06 -5.08
C ARG A 240 -1.22 -31.10 -6.18
N LEU A 241 -1.28 -30.06 -7.01
CA LEU A 241 -2.28 -29.87 -8.04
C LEU A 241 -1.64 -29.79 -9.44
N PRO A 242 -0.91 -30.83 -9.88
CA PRO A 242 -0.32 -30.84 -11.20
C PRO A 242 -1.44 -30.78 -12.25
N GLY A 243 -1.34 -29.86 -13.20
CA GLY A 243 -2.33 -29.67 -14.27
C GLY A 243 -3.39 -28.60 -13.97
N LEU A 244 -3.35 -27.95 -12.79
CA LEU A 244 -4.12 -26.75 -12.51
C LEU A 244 -3.19 -25.55 -12.37
N ASP A 245 -3.70 -24.40 -12.73
CA ASP A 245 -3.00 -23.14 -12.57
C ASP A 245 -3.21 -22.59 -11.14
N VAL A 246 -2.10 -22.37 -10.44
CA VAL A 246 -2.12 -21.83 -9.08
C VAL A 246 -1.42 -20.49 -9.12
N GLU A 247 -2.18 -19.43 -8.94
CA GLU A 247 -1.70 -18.06 -9.08
C GLU A 247 -1.91 -17.26 -7.79
N ASN A 248 -0.93 -16.47 -7.43
CA ASN A 248 -1.05 -15.51 -6.34
C ASN A 248 -1.68 -14.20 -6.85
N TRP A 249 -2.09 -13.33 -5.93
CA TRP A 249 -2.75 -12.07 -6.26
C TRP A 249 -1.93 -11.14 -7.19
N MET A 250 -0.58 -11.23 -7.17
CA MET A 250 0.29 -10.44 -8.04
C MET A 250 0.28 -10.93 -9.49
N GLU A 251 0.13 -12.23 -9.69
CA GLU A 251 0.00 -12.85 -11.01
C GLU A 251 -1.38 -12.59 -11.60
N ILE A 252 -2.44 -12.69 -10.78
CA ILE A 252 -3.83 -12.43 -11.19
C ILE A 252 -4.07 -10.94 -11.49
N ARG A 253 -3.44 -10.05 -10.71
CA ARG A 253 -3.58 -8.58 -10.84
C ARG A 253 -2.21 -7.92 -10.98
N PRO A 254 -1.55 -8.13 -12.13
CA PRO A 254 -0.24 -7.52 -12.40
C PRO A 254 -0.27 -5.99 -12.37
N ASP A 255 -1.42 -5.37 -12.67
CA ASP A 255 -1.64 -3.93 -12.51
C ASP A 255 -1.45 -3.45 -11.07
N MET A 256 -1.93 -4.21 -10.07
CA MET A 256 -1.72 -3.90 -8.66
C MET A 256 -0.25 -4.09 -8.27
N ALA A 257 0.40 -5.15 -8.74
CA ALA A 257 1.81 -5.41 -8.48
C ALA A 257 2.72 -4.33 -9.08
N MET A 258 2.42 -3.87 -10.31
CA MET A 258 3.15 -2.77 -10.98
C MET A 258 2.99 -1.45 -10.23
N VAL A 259 1.79 -1.11 -9.77
CA VAL A 259 1.57 0.11 -8.95
C VAL A 259 2.38 0.04 -7.66
N THR A 260 2.44 -1.13 -7.02
CA THR A 260 3.21 -1.31 -5.78
C THR A 260 4.70 -1.05 -6.00
N SER A 261 5.28 -1.62 -7.05
CA SER A 261 6.70 -1.42 -7.37
C SER A 261 7.01 0.01 -7.83
N ALA A 262 6.13 0.63 -8.63
CA ALA A 262 6.30 2.01 -9.07
C ALA A 262 6.29 3.00 -7.89
N ILE A 263 5.36 2.81 -6.94
CA ILE A 263 5.26 3.65 -5.75
C ILE A 263 6.47 3.48 -4.82
N ALA A 264 7.04 2.28 -4.73
CA ALA A 264 8.29 2.09 -3.98
C ALA A 264 9.42 2.96 -4.53
N ILE A 265 9.57 3.04 -5.85
CA ILE A 265 10.54 3.91 -6.52
C ILE A 265 10.23 5.39 -6.25
N GLU A 266 8.97 5.79 -6.35
CA GLU A 266 8.53 7.16 -6.10
C GLU A 266 8.85 7.62 -4.67
N VAL A 267 8.65 6.76 -3.67
CA VAL A 267 9.02 7.02 -2.27
C VAL A 267 10.51 7.30 -2.16
N TYR A 268 11.37 6.50 -2.79
CA TYR A 268 12.82 6.73 -2.75
C TYR A 268 13.24 8.01 -3.46
N ILE A 269 12.61 8.37 -4.58
CA ILE A 269 12.86 9.65 -5.28
C ILE A 269 12.48 10.82 -4.37
N LEU A 270 11.29 10.79 -3.80
CA LEU A 270 10.81 11.84 -2.88
C LEU A 270 11.75 12.01 -1.68
N LEU A 271 12.16 10.88 -1.10
CA LEU A 271 13.14 10.88 0.00
C LEU A 271 14.48 11.46 -0.43
N GLY A 272 14.96 11.13 -1.62
CA GLY A 272 16.16 11.72 -2.20
C GLY A 272 16.10 13.25 -2.25
N ILE A 273 14.97 13.80 -2.67
CA ILE A 273 14.73 15.25 -2.70
C ILE A 273 14.76 15.84 -1.29
N ILE A 274 14.08 15.21 -0.34
CA ILE A 274 14.05 15.65 1.07
C ILE A 274 15.45 15.60 1.69
N LEU A 275 16.20 14.52 1.45
CA LEU A 275 17.58 14.36 1.95
C LEU A 275 18.51 15.39 1.34
N PHE A 276 18.37 15.70 0.06
CA PHE A 276 19.16 16.73 -0.62
C PHE A 276 18.87 18.12 -0.03
N ALA A 277 17.60 18.46 0.16
CA ALA A 277 17.21 19.72 0.80
C ALA A 277 17.75 19.83 2.24
N LEU A 278 17.66 18.74 3.01
CA LEU A 278 18.21 18.64 4.35
C LEU A 278 19.72 18.82 4.36
N ALA A 279 20.43 18.14 3.44
CA ALA A 279 21.89 18.26 3.30
C ALA A 279 22.30 19.70 3.03
N PHE A 280 21.60 20.37 2.10
CA PHE A 280 21.87 21.77 1.77
C PHE A 280 21.63 22.70 2.97
N GLY A 281 20.55 22.48 3.71
CA GLY A 281 20.25 23.23 4.94
C GLY A 281 21.33 23.07 6.01
N ILE A 282 21.80 21.84 6.23
CA ILE A 282 22.89 21.56 7.20
C ILE A 282 24.20 22.23 6.74
N VAL A 283 24.58 22.05 5.46
CA VAL A 283 25.79 22.65 4.89
C VAL A 283 25.78 24.16 5.06
N ASN A 284 24.69 24.83 4.69
CA ASN A 284 24.56 26.27 4.78
C ASN A 284 24.70 26.78 6.22
N THR A 285 23.97 26.17 7.16
CA THR A 285 24.03 26.55 8.58
C THR A 285 25.40 26.29 9.17
N MET A 286 26.03 25.16 8.85
CA MET A 286 27.36 24.82 9.35
C MET A 286 28.45 25.71 8.75
N LEU A 287 28.35 26.13 7.50
CA LEU A 287 29.25 27.11 6.89
C LEU A 287 29.15 28.44 7.61
N MET A 288 27.95 28.90 7.93
CA MET A 288 27.74 30.13 8.70
C MET A 288 28.44 30.04 10.07
N ILE A 289 28.24 28.91 10.78
CA ILE A 289 28.89 28.68 12.09
C ILE A 289 30.42 28.71 11.96
N VAL A 290 30.99 28.10 10.92
CA VAL A 290 32.44 28.08 10.68
C VAL A 290 32.96 29.50 10.39
N PHE A 291 32.27 30.27 9.55
CA PHE A 291 32.70 31.64 9.22
C PHE A 291 32.67 32.58 10.41
N GLU A 292 31.65 32.51 11.26
CA GLU A 292 31.58 33.36 12.48
C GLU A 292 32.61 32.99 13.54
N ARG A 293 33.10 31.73 13.54
CA ARG A 293 34.15 31.25 14.45
C ARG A 293 35.53 31.26 13.82
N THR A 294 35.70 31.94 12.66
CA THR A 294 36.96 31.96 11.91
C THR A 294 38.12 32.43 12.80
N ARG A 295 37.93 33.47 13.60
CA ARG A 295 38.95 34.00 14.53
C ARG A 295 39.31 33.00 15.63
N GLU A 296 38.33 32.33 16.24
CA GLU A 296 38.56 31.28 17.24
C GLU A 296 39.35 30.09 16.66
N LEU A 297 38.94 29.62 15.47
CA LEU A 297 39.61 28.54 14.79
C LEU A 297 41.02 28.89 14.35
N GLY A 298 41.23 30.15 13.90
CA GLY A 298 42.55 30.69 13.60
C GLY A 298 43.47 30.72 14.80
N MET A 299 43.00 31.22 15.96
CA MET A 299 43.75 31.22 17.21
C MET A 299 44.13 29.80 17.66
N LEU A 300 43.20 28.84 17.61
CA LEU A 300 43.49 27.43 17.95
C LEU A 300 44.59 26.83 17.07
N MET A 301 44.60 27.15 15.77
CA MET A 301 45.65 26.74 14.86
C MET A 301 46.98 27.45 15.14
N ALA A 302 46.98 28.74 15.51
CA ALA A 302 48.18 29.50 15.86
C ALA A 302 48.85 28.98 17.14
N VAL A 303 48.07 28.51 18.12
CA VAL A 303 48.55 27.91 19.37
C VAL A 303 49.01 26.45 19.17
N GLY A 304 48.97 25.91 17.90
CA GLY A 304 49.53 24.59 17.54
C GLY A 304 48.50 23.46 17.39
N MET A 305 47.18 23.77 17.33
CA MET A 305 46.19 22.74 16.99
C MET A 305 46.33 22.34 15.52
N SER A 306 46.55 21.05 15.25
CA SER A 306 46.65 20.56 13.89
C SER A 306 45.33 20.67 13.12
N LYS A 307 45.37 20.89 11.78
CA LYS A 307 44.22 20.97 10.90
C LYS A 307 43.29 19.76 11.04
N SER A 308 43.85 18.56 11.23
CA SER A 308 43.07 17.32 11.43
C SER A 308 42.24 17.39 12.74
N LYS A 309 42.76 18.00 13.80
CA LYS A 309 42.01 18.18 15.07
C LYS A 309 40.85 19.17 14.90
N VAL A 310 41.04 20.26 14.14
CA VAL A 310 39.99 21.22 13.82
C VAL A 310 38.90 20.54 12.98
N PHE A 311 39.29 19.76 11.95
CA PHE A 311 38.33 18.98 11.13
C PHE A 311 37.49 18.05 12.01
N ARG A 312 38.13 17.23 12.83
CA ARG A 312 37.43 16.29 13.72
C ARG A 312 36.51 17.01 14.71
N MET A 313 36.91 18.19 15.18
CA MET A 313 36.08 18.98 16.11
C MET A 313 34.77 19.41 15.45
N ILE A 314 34.79 19.92 14.21
CA ILE A 314 33.62 20.34 13.47
C ILE A 314 32.74 19.12 13.11
N MET A 315 33.36 18.01 12.67
CA MET A 315 32.65 16.77 12.39
C MET A 315 31.88 16.27 13.63
N VAL A 316 32.56 16.23 14.80
CA VAL A 316 31.93 15.79 16.06
C VAL A 316 30.80 16.73 16.49
N GLU A 317 30.96 18.07 16.33
CA GLU A 317 29.89 19.03 16.59
C GLU A 317 28.64 18.72 15.73
N THR A 318 28.82 18.49 14.42
CA THR A 318 27.71 18.17 13.53
C THR A 318 27.10 16.81 13.85
N ILE A 319 27.91 15.79 14.15
CA ILE A 319 27.42 14.47 14.56
C ILE A 319 26.53 14.59 15.81
N PHE A 320 26.93 15.35 16.83
CA PHE A 320 26.07 15.57 18.00
C PHE A 320 24.73 16.21 17.65
N LEU A 321 24.73 17.25 16.81
CA LEU A 321 23.50 17.90 16.36
C LEU A 321 22.62 16.93 15.55
N THR A 322 23.24 16.13 14.69
CA THR A 322 22.52 15.13 13.87
C THR A 322 21.90 14.04 14.74
N VAL A 323 22.65 13.50 15.71
CA VAL A 323 22.13 12.48 16.64
C VAL A 323 20.94 13.02 17.44
N ILE A 324 21.09 14.20 18.02
CA ILE A 324 20.00 14.81 18.81
C ILE A 324 18.78 15.07 17.93
N GLY A 325 18.95 15.70 16.76
CA GLY A 325 17.88 15.99 15.84
C GLY A 325 17.20 14.72 15.31
N SER A 326 17.98 13.66 15.02
CA SER A 326 17.45 12.38 14.57
C SER A 326 16.63 11.69 15.66
N ILE A 327 17.09 11.65 16.90
CA ILE A 327 16.34 11.03 18.01
C ILE A 327 15.00 11.77 18.22
N ILE A 328 15.02 13.11 18.27
CA ILE A 328 13.80 13.90 18.41
C ILE A 328 12.88 13.69 17.21
N GLY A 329 13.44 13.67 15.98
CA GLY A 329 12.70 13.43 14.75
C GLY A 329 12.07 12.04 14.70
N MET A 330 12.77 11.00 15.16
CA MET A 330 12.23 9.66 15.29
C MET A 330 11.05 9.60 16.28
N VAL A 331 11.19 10.18 17.45
CA VAL A 331 10.11 10.23 18.45
C VAL A 331 8.90 10.97 17.90
N LEU A 332 9.14 12.13 17.27
CA LEU A 332 8.06 12.92 16.65
C LEU A 332 7.37 12.18 15.52
N SER A 333 8.11 11.49 14.64
CA SER A 333 7.53 10.71 13.54
C SER A 333 6.67 9.55 14.04
N VAL A 334 7.12 8.81 15.07
CA VAL A 334 6.32 7.73 15.68
C VAL A 334 5.02 8.30 16.27
N ALA A 335 5.10 9.43 16.96
CA ALA A 335 3.92 10.08 17.52
C ALA A 335 2.93 10.53 16.42
N LEU A 336 3.43 11.16 15.35
CA LEU A 336 2.61 11.59 14.22
C LEU A 336 1.98 10.41 13.49
N VAL A 337 2.79 9.41 13.10
CA VAL A 337 2.29 8.23 12.39
C VAL A 337 1.28 7.47 13.26
N GLY A 338 1.56 7.26 14.55
CA GLY A 338 0.65 6.59 15.48
C GLY A 338 -0.69 7.33 15.65
N PHE A 339 -0.64 8.65 15.78
CA PHE A 339 -1.84 9.48 15.90
C PHE A 339 -2.74 9.39 14.66
N PHE A 340 -2.15 9.55 13.46
CA PHE A 340 -2.90 9.49 12.22
C PHE A 340 -3.24 8.07 11.78
N HIS A 341 -2.47 7.07 12.19
CA HIS A 341 -2.83 5.66 11.97
C HIS A 341 -4.15 5.29 12.65
N GLN A 342 -4.40 5.81 13.86
CA GLN A 342 -5.66 5.53 14.57
C GLN A 342 -6.85 6.33 14.03
N ARG A 343 -6.66 7.60 13.65
CA ARG A 343 -7.74 8.48 13.20
C ARG A 343 -8.03 8.38 11.70
N GLY A 344 -7.02 8.08 10.91
CA GLY A 344 -7.03 8.21 9.46
C GLY A 344 -6.96 9.66 9.01
N ILE A 345 -6.46 9.87 7.80
CA ILE A 345 -6.48 11.16 7.09
C ILE A 345 -7.63 11.12 6.11
N ASP A 346 -8.60 11.99 6.26
CA ASP A 346 -9.78 12.06 5.40
C ASP A 346 -9.50 12.94 4.18
N LEU A 347 -9.48 12.32 3.01
CA LEU A 347 -9.32 12.95 1.70
C LEU A 347 -10.60 12.86 0.86
N SER A 348 -11.77 12.83 1.50
CA SER A 348 -13.06 12.73 0.81
C SER A 348 -13.30 13.85 -0.21
N SER A 349 -12.68 15.02 -0.03
CA SER A 349 -12.72 16.15 -0.98
C SER A 349 -12.16 15.79 -2.37
N VAL A 350 -11.22 14.84 -2.46
CA VAL A 350 -10.61 14.37 -3.71
C VAL A 350 -10.98 12.91 -4.04
N SER A 351 -12.02 12.39 -3.39
CA SER A 351 -12.45 10.98 -3.49
C SER A 351 -12.72 10.50 -4.92
N LYS A 352 -13.22 11.37 -5.81
CA LYS A 352 -13.48 11.01 -7.22
C LYS A 352 -12.20 10.66 -7.97
N GLY A 353 -11.11 11.40 -7.72
CA GLY A 353 -9.81 11.10 -8.30
C GLY A 353 -9.20 9.83 -7.72
N LEU A 354 -9.18 9.71 -6.38
CA LEU A 354 -8.64 8.54 -5.69
C LEU A 354 -9.37 7.25 -6.08
N GLY A 355 -10.70 7.27 -6.14
CA GLY A 355 -11.51 6.11 -6.51
C GLY A 355 -11.32 5.64 -7.96
N ALA A 356 -10.95 6.54 -8.89
CA ALA A 356 -10.61 6.16 -10.26
C ALA A 356 -9.35 5.30 -10.32
N TYR A 357 -8.42 5.48 -9.37
CA TYR A 357 -7.20 4.68 -9.22
C TYR A 357 -7.34 3.55 -8.18
N GLY A 358 -8.52 3.35 -7.60
CA GLY A 358 -8.78 2.29 -6.63
C GLY A 358 -8.20 2.57 -5.24
N PHE A 359 -8.04 3.83 -4.85
CA PHE A 359 -7.62 4.22 -3.50
C PHE A 359 -8.81 4.64 -2.65
N ASP A 360 -8.77 4.26 -1.37
CA ASP A 360 -9.76 4.70 -0.40
C ASP A 360 -9.61 6.20 -0.08
N PRO A 361 -10.72 6.93 0.14
CA PRO A 361 -10.66 8.34 0.51
C PRO A 361 -10.13 8.59 1.92
N LYS A 362 -10.14 7.58 2.79
CA LYS A 362 -9.59 7.65 4.14
C LYS A 362 -8.31 6.83 4.23
N ILE A 363 -7.18 7.52 4.43
CA ILE A 363 -5.86 6.92 4.43
C ILE A 363 -5.39 6.71 5.87
N TYR A 364 -4.86 5.53 6.15
CA TYR A 364 -4.23 5.20 7.42
C TYR A 364 -2.71 5.10 7.22
N PRO A 365 -1.93 6.12 7.64
CA PRO A 365 -0.49 6.09 7.49
C PRO A 365 0.11 4.83 8.11
N PHE A 366 0.95 4.14 7.38
CA PHE A 366 1.63 2.93 7.81
C PHE A 366 3.08 2.93 7.30
N ILE A 367 4.00 2.47 8.13
CA ILE A 367 5.39 2.29 7.73
C ILE A 367 5.92 1.01 8.36
N SER A 368 6.59 0.18 7.58
CA SER A 368 7.25 -1.02 8.09
C SER A 368 8.46 -0.63 8.95
N SER A 369 8.78 -1.46 9.95
CA SER A 369 9.94 -1.24 10.81
C SER A 369 11.25 -1.16 10.02
N GLU A 370 11.37 -1.96 8.96
CA GLU A 370 12.53 -1.96 8.08
C GLU A 370 12.70 -0.61 7.36
N LEU A 371 11.64 -0.12 6.71
CA LEU A 371 11.66 1.17 6.02
C LEU A 371 11.94 2.31 6.99
N TYR A 372 11.34 2.27 8.19
CA TYR A 372 11.58 3.26 9.24
C TYR A 372 13.04 3.33 9.66
N ILE A 373 13.70 2.19 9.88
CA ILE A 373 15.12 2.12 10.24
C ILE A 373 15.99 2.61 9.08
N ASN A 374 15.71 2.17 7.86
CA ASN A 374 16.45 2.56 6.67
C ASN A 374 16.40 4.08 6.45
N LEU A 375 15.22 4.70 6.58
CA LEU A 375 15.06 6.15 6.46
C LEU A 375 15.83 6.91 7.55
N SER A 376 15.74 6.45 8.79
CA SER A 376 16.46 7.06 9.91
C SER A 376 17.97 7.00 9.68
N LEU A 377 18.47 5.87 9.18
CA LEU A 377 19.89 5.70 8.84
C LEU A 377 20.31 6.61 7.67
N MET A 378 19.48 6.73 6.63
CA MET A 378 19.77 7.61 5.49
C MET A 378 19.87 9.09 5.92
N VAL A 379 18.96 9.57 6.77
CA VAL A 379 19.03 10.94 7.32
C VAL A 379 20.29 11.13 8.17
N PHE A 380 20.61 10.16 9.00
CA PHE A 380 21.83 10.20 9.83
C PHE A 380 23.09 10.26 8.97
N CYS A 381 23.22 9.40 7.96
CA CYS A 381 24.32 9.40 7.01
C CYS A 381 24.41 10.75 6.25
N THR A 382 23.28 11.28 5.80
CA THR A 382 23.20 12.58 5.11
C THR A 382 23.71 13.70 6.00
N GLY A 383 23.35 13.71 7.28
CA GLY A 383 23.85 14.69 8.25
C GLY A 383 25.36 14.66 8.41
N ILE A 384 25.95 13.45 8.49
CA ILE A 384 27.40 13.29 8.59
C ILE A 384 28.10 13.73 7.30
N LEU A 385 27.61 13.28 6.14
CA LEU A 385 28.19 13.63 4.84
C LEU A 385 28.13 15.13 4.57
N SER A 386 27.04 15.78 4.96
CA SER A 386 26.86 17.23 4.84
C SER A 386 27.86 18.04 5.66
N ALA A 387 28.38 17.48 6.77
CA ALA A 387 29.38 18.12 7.60
C ALA A 387 30.77 18.20 6.96
N ILE A 388 31.07 17.35 5.98
CA ILE A 388 32.40 17.26 5.36
C ILE A 388 32.76 18.56 4.64
N MET A 389 31.81 19.15 3.93
CA MET A 389 32.05 20.38 3.16
C MET A 389 32.42 21.57 4.06
N PRO A 390 31.63 21.93 5.10
CA PRO A 390 31.97 22.97 6.06
C PRO A 390 33.31 22.71 6.78
N ALA A 391 33.52 21.47 7.23
CA ALA A 391 34.75 21.10 7.90
C ALA A 391 36.00 21.26 7.00
N ARG A 392 35.90 20.89 5.72
CA ARG A 392 36.98 21.15 4.74
C ARG A 392 37.20 22.63 4.46
N LYS A 393 36.14 23.44 4.44
CA LYS A 393 36.24 24.89 4.25
C LYS A 393 37.01 25.52 5.40
N ALA A 394 36.76 25.09 6.65
CA ALA A 394 37.47 25.55 7.83
C ALA A 394 38.99 25.30 7.77
N LEU A 395 39.45 24.22 7.12
CA LEU A 395 40.87 23.91 6.96
C LEU A 395 41.61 24.83 5.99
N LYS A 396 40.89 25.53 5.10
CA LYS A 396 41.45 26.47 4.13
C LYS A 396 41.68 27.86 4.75
N LEU A 397 41.25 28.10 5.98
CA LEU A 397 41.50 29.34 6.70
C LEU A 397 43.00 29.52 6.98
N LYS A 398 43.56 30.66 6.63
CA LYS A 398 44.93 31.03 6.97
C LYS A 398 44.93 31.68 8.33
N PRO A 399 45.67 31.18 9.34
CA PRO A 399 45.65 31.71 10.71
C PRO A 399 45.93 33.22 10.81
N VAL A 400 46.87 33.68 10.00
CA VAL A 400 47.27 35.10 9.99
C VAL A 400 46.16 36.03 9.46
N GLU A 401 45.47 35.61 8.42
CA GLU A 401 44.34 36.35 7.82
C GLU A 401 43.12 36.27 8.74
N ALA A 402 42.87 35.08 9.35
CA ALA A 402 41.74 34.84 10.24
C ALA A 402 41.77 35.69 11.53
N ILE A 403 42.94 36.05 12.01
CA ILE A 403 43.10 36.88 13.23
C ILE A 403 42.94 38.37 12.89
N ARG A 404 43.22 38.80 11.64
CA ARG A 404 43.12 40.19 11.18
C ARG A 404 41.73 40.64 10.72
N LEU A 405 40.77 39.73 10.59
CA LEU A 405 39.38 40.07 10.29
C LEU A 405 38.75 40.76 11.49
N GLU A 406 38.44 42.05 11.38
CA GLU A 406 37.67 42.82 12.35
C GLU A 406 36.20 42.40 12.40
#